data_7dfe7d44cf674bc287f22255446bbc98
#
_entry.id   7dfe7d44cf674bc287f22255446bbc98
#
_cell.length_a   1.000
_cell.length_b   1.000
_cell.length_c   1.000
_cell.angle_alpha   90.00
_cell.angle_beta   90.00
_cell.angle_gamma   90.00
#
_symmetry.space_group_name_H-M   'P 1'
#
loop_
_entity.id
_entity.type
_entity.pdbx_description
1 polymer ?
#
loop_
_entity_poly.entity_id
_entity_poly.type
_entity_poly.pdbx_seq_one_letter_code
_entity_poly.pdbx_strand_id
1 'polypeptide(L)'
;LPENNEELRSIEEINEKIKRGDAVVLTAEEMIKLVESSGIEVAAKEVDVVTTGTFGAMCSSGVFLNFGHSDPPIKMTRCWLNDVPVYKGLAAVDGYLGASSMSETRGFEYGGGHVIEDLISGKEVVLRAESYGTDCYPRRHIETVITLDDLNQAILVNPRNCYQKYDAATNSSDRILYTYMGTLLPNYGNITFSGAGQLNPLCKDPNYETIGLGTRIFLGGGIGYVIGEGTQHNPSSGFGTLMVKGDLKQMNSRYLRGASFYRYGTTLYVGIGIPIPIINMRVAKTAALKDEDIFVNIRDYAAPTRPDLRPVVKRVSYAELRSGKVYLGEKEVPSSPLSSYKMAKEIAETLKRWILEGIFFLTKPIEPLPKVGVFKPLEVRRRELKVGDIMSRNVVTAKLSDDLRDVATKLVSKGIDHLPVVDDEGRLIGIVTSWDLAKAIAHDKKRLDEIMTRKVITAFENESIDVVARRMAQHNISGVPVIDKLNRVIGILTTDDISRKVVGGRSIQ
;
A
#
# COMPACT_ATOMS: atom_id res chain seq x y z
N LEU A 1 39.38 18.51 3.44
CA LEU A 1 40.35 17.58 4.03
C LEU A 1 39.75 16.18 3.85
N PRO A 2 40.51 15.16 3.38
CA PRO A 2 40.03 13.80 3.40
C PRO A 2 39.78 13.43 4.86
N GLU A 3 38.53 13.16 5.21
CA GLU A 3 38.19 12.64 6.54
C GLU A 3 38.89 11.29 6.68
N ASN A 4 39.79 11.17 7.66
CA ASN A 4 40.41 9.90 8.01
C ASN A 4 39.27 8.95 8.45
N ASN A 5 38.96 8.01 7.60
CA ASN A 5 37.90 7.00 7.79
C ASN A 5 38.49 5.74 8.43
N GLU A 6 39.49 5.92 9.32
CA GLU A 6 40.09 4.83 10.08
C GLU A 6 39.01 4.16 10.92
N GLU A 7 38.93 2.85 10.78
CA GLU A 7 38.09 2.01 11.63
C GLU A 7 38.61 2.06 13.06
N LEU A 8 37.77 2.51 13.99
CA LEU A 8 38.14 2.58 15.41
C LEU A 8 38.01 1.24 16.11
N ARG A 9 37.01 0.43 15.70
CA ARG A 9 36.69 -0.90 16.21
C ARG A 9 35.73 -1.63 15.29
N SER A 10 35.78 -2.95 15.31
CA SER A 10 34.85 -3.83 14.58
C SER A 10 33.62 -4.18 15.43
N ILE A 11 32.56 -4.67 14.78
CA ILE A 11 31.35 -5.16 15.47
C ILE A 11 31.68 -6.39 16.33
N GLU A 12 32.62 -7.20 15.88
CA GLU A 12 33.10 -8.40 16.58
C GLU A 12 33.77 -8.01 17.91
N GLU A 13 34.65 -7.01 17.88
CA GLU A 13 35.30 -6.47 19.10
C GLU A 13 34.28 -5.89 20.08
N ILE A 14 33.27 -5.16 19.59
CA ILE A 14 32.19 -4.65 20.42
C ILE A 14 31.40 -5.81 21.07
N ASN A 15 31.08 -6.85 20.31
CA ASN A 15 30.38 -8.02 20.86
C ASN A 15 31.21 -8.76 21.93
N GLU A 16 32.54 -8.84 21.78
CA GLU A 16 33.41 -9.40 22.82
C GLU A 16 33.41 -8.53 24.09
N LYS A 17 33.36 -7.20 23.96
CA LYS A 17 33.18 -6.32 25.11
C LYS A 17 31.83 -6.51 25.79
N ILE A 18 30.76 -6.68 25.02
CA ILE A 18 29.42 -6.96 25.56
C ILE A 18 29.43 -8.26 26.38
N LYS A 19 30.04 -9.34 25.86
CA LYS A 19 30.17 -10.61 26.58
C LYS A 19 30.91 -10.48 27.89
N ARG A 20 31.92 -9.64 27.95
CA ARG A 20 32.72 -9.39 29.17
C ARG A 20 32.09 -8.40 30.13
N GLY A 21 31.06 -7.67 29.71
CA GLY A 21 30.45 -6.60 30.50
C GLY A 21 31.22 -5.28 30.46
N ASP A 22 32.17 -5.13 29.52
CA ASP A 22 33.07 -3.95 29.42
C ASP A 22 32.59 -2.92 28.40
N ALA A 23 31.48 -3.21 27.65
CA ALA A 23 30.97 -2.36 26.58
C ALA A 23 30.39 -1.06 27.13
N VAL A 24 30.80 0.08 26.54
CA VAL A 24 30.22 1.38 26.83
C VAL A 24 29.06 1.64 25.92
N VAL A 25 27.85 1.56 26.46
CA VAL A 25 26.57 1.69 25.71
C VAL A 25 25.87 2.95 26.23
N LEU A 26 25.58 3.87 25.31
CA LEU A 26 24.86 5.11 25.61
C LEU A 26 23.57 5.17 24.78
N THR A 27 22.54 5.84 25.29
CA THR A 27 21.44 6.30 24.45
C THR A 27 21.88 7.48 23.57
N ALA A 28 21.14 7.77 22.51
CA ALA A 28 21.44 8.92 21.66
C ALA A 28 21.44 10.26 22.43
N GLU A 29 20.58 10.41 23.46
CA GLU A 29 20.60 11.61 24.33
C GLU A 29 21.84 11.68 25.20
N GLU A 30 22.32 10.55 25.73
CA GLU A 30 23.55 10.49 26.53
C GLU A 30 24.78 10.74 25.66
N MET A 31 24.84 10.23 24.44
CA MET A 31 25.91 10.51 23.48
C MET A 31 26.01 12.00 23.16
N ILE A 32 24.88 12.68 22.95
CA ILE A 32 24.85 14.12 22.73
C ILE A 32 25.45 14.85 23.92
N LYS A 33 25.05 14.54 25.17
CA LYS A 33 25.58 15.16 26.39
C LYS A 33 27.06 14.91 26.56
N LEU A 34 27.56 13.70 26.27
CA LEU A 34 28.97 13.38 26.33
C LEU A 34 29.78 14.22 25.34
N VAL A 35 29.27 14.36 24.09
CA VAL A 35 29.95 15.19 23.08
C VAL A 35 29.96 16.66 23.47
N GLU A 36 28.90 17.18 24.08
CA GLU A 36 28.84 18.57 24.59
C GLU A 36 29.82 18.84 25.71
N SER A 37 30.04 17.86 26.59
CA SER A 37 30.94 18.04 27.74
C SER A 37 32.40 17.73 27.44
N SER A 38 32.70 16.73 26.63
CA SER A 38 34.04 16.16 26.45
C SER A 38 34.57 16.20 25.02
N GLY A 39 33.72 16.57 24.07
CA GLY A 39 34.05 16.63 22.65
C GLY A 39 33.87 15.30 21.90
N ILE A 40 33.80 15.41 20.57
CA ILE A 40 33.50 14.28 19.70
C ILE A 40 34.63 13.22 19.66
N GLU A 41 35.88 13.63 19.77
CA GLU A 41 37.02 12.73 19.72
C GLU A 41 37.09 11.80 20.94
N VAL A 42 36.76 12.32 22.12
CA VAL A 42 36.66 11.54 23.36
C VAL A 42 35.52 10.58 23.26
N ALA A 43 34.32 11.07 22.89
CA ALA A 43 33.12 10.22 22.73
C ALA A 43 33.31 9.09 21.71
N ALA A 44 33.96 9.35 20.56
CA ALA A 44 34.24 8.34 19.55
C ALA A 44 35.18 7.23 20.05
N LYS A 45 36.12 7.55 20.93
CA LYS A 45 37.08 6.59 21.51
C LYS A 45 36.43 5.76 22.63
N GLU A 46 35.63 6.38 23.47
CA GLU A 46 35.06 5.74 24.67
C GLU A 46 33.79 4.95 24.43
N VAL A 47 32.91 5.42 23.54
CA VAL A 47 31.58 4.80 23.30
C VAL A 47 31.66 3.69 22.28
N ASP A 48 31.12 2.51 22.61
CA ASP A 48 31.07 1.37 21.72
C ASP A 48 29.74 1.33 20.94
N VAL A 49 28.61 1.65 21.59
CA VAL A 49 27.27 1.57 20.97
C VAL A 49 26.40 2.74 21.40
N VAL A 50 25.68 3.32 20.46
CA VAL A 50 24.59 4.28 20.72
C VAL A 50 23.26 3.63 20.41
N THR A 51 22.35 3.59 21.39
CA THR A 51 21.00 3.05 21.19
C THR A 51 20.02 4.14 20.79
N THR A 52 19.11 3.77 19.91
CA THR A 52 18.10 4.64 19.31
C THR A 52 16.72 4.08 19.51
N GLY A 53 15.68 4.85 19.22
CA GLY A 53 14.31 4.42 19.33
C GLY A 53 13.35 5.28 18.52
N THR A 54 12.28 4.65 18.06
CA THR A 54 11.13 5.32 17.45
C THR A 54 9.84 4.58 17.82
N PHE A 55 8.76 5.33 17.99
CA PHE A 55 7.42 4.77 18.23
C PHE A 55 6.38 5.65 17.51
N GLY A 56 5.87 5.20 16.40
CA GLY A 56 4.95 5.95 15.58
C GLY A 56 4.05 5.07 14.75
N ALA A 57 3.05 5.68 14.13
CA ALA A 57 2.11 5.01 13.24
C ALA A 57 2.82 4.52 11.97
N MET A 58 2.68 3.22 11.71
CA MET A 58 3.29 2.53 10.57
C MET A 58 2.22 1.76 9.80
N CYS A 59 1.43 2.47 9.00
CA CYS A 59 0.27 1.93 8.27
C CYS A 59 0.59 0.76 7.34
N SER A 60 1.83 0.65 6.88
CA SER A 60 2.31 -0.45 6.03
C SER A 60 2.59 -1.75 6.78
N SER A 61 2.46 -1.77 8.10
CA SER A 61 2.64 -2.98 8.91
C SER A 61 1.57 -4.02 8.62
N GLY A 62 1.93 -5.29 8.79
CA GLY A 62 1.00 -6.40 8.77
C GLY A 62 1.64 -7.67 9.30
N VAL A 63 0.83 -8.71 9.42
CA VAL A 63 1.27 -9.99 10.01
C VAL A 63 0.91 -11.13 9.07
N PHE A 64 1.88 -11.96 8.74
CA PHE A 64 1.62 -13.28 8.18
C PHE A 64 1.24 -14.24 9.31
N LEU A 65 0.11 -14.93 9.14
CA LEU A 65 -0.48 -15.83 10.12
C LEU A 65 -0.62 -17.23 9.51
N ASN A 66 -0.14 -18.25 10.20
CA ASN A 66 -0.47 -19.64 9.89
C ASN A 66 -1.42 -20.18 10.95
N PHE A 67 -2.67 -20.42 10.54
CA PHE A 67 -3.75 -20.87 11.43
C PHE A 67 -3.70 -22.37 11.77
N GLY A 68 -2.93 -23.16 10.98
CA GLY A 68 -2.98 -24.62 11.07
C GLY A 68 -4.22 -25.20 10.38
N HIS A 69 -4.20 -26.52 10.16
CA HIS A 69 -5.29 -27.25 9.55
C HIS A 69 -6.33 -27.70 10.58
N SER A 70 -7.61 -27.50 10.27
CA SER A 70 -8.73 -28.13 11.01
C SER A 70 -8.92 -29.60 10.57
N ASP A 71 -9.68 -30.35 11.33
CA ASP A 71 -10.15 -31.69 10.92
C ASP A 71 -11.67 -31.70 10.76
N PRO A 72 -12.21 -31.99 9.53
CA PRO A 72 -11.51 -32.08 8.26
C PRO A 72 -10.87 -30.75 7.83
N PRO A 73 -9.85 -30.79 6.95
CA PRO A 73 -9.08 -29.59 6.58
C PRO A 73 -9.87 -28.64 5.68
N ILE A 74 -9.51 -27.34 5.78
CA ILE A 74 -10.06 -26.25 4.97
C ILE A 74 -8.97 -25.57 4.12
N LYS A 75 -9.28 -25.22 2.89
CA LYS A 75 -8.53 -24.25 2.10
C LYS A 75 -9.27 -22.91 2.16
N MET A 76 -8.85 -22.04 3.09
CA MET A 76 -9.50 -20.76 3.30
C MET A 76 -9.36 -19.87 2.06
N THR A 77 -10.47 -19.50 1.43
CA THR A 77 -10.52 -18.58 0.28
C THR A 77 -10.93 -17.18 0.69
N ARG A 78 -11.73 -17.06 1.74
CA ARG A 78 -12.02 -15.82 2.46
C ARG A 78 -11.80 -16.06 3.95
N CYS A 79 -11.33 -15.02 4.65
CA CYS A 79 -11.02 -15.12 6.08
C CYS A 79 -11.18 -13.77 6.75
N TRP A 80 -11.65 -13.78 7.99
CA TRP A 80 -11.80 -12.60 8.85
C TRP A 80 -11.33 -12.90 10.27
N LEU A 81 -10.77 -11.89 10.91
CA LEU A 81 -10.46 -11.88 12.32
C LEU A 81 -11.21 -10.72 12.99
N ASN A 82 -12.12 -11.01 13.92
CA ASN A 82 -13.02 -10.01 14.53
C ASN A 82 -13.67 -9.12 13.45
N ASP A 83 -14.13 -9.70 12.33
CA ASP A 83 -14.75 -8.98 11.23
C ASP A 83 -13.80 -8.08 10.41
N VAL A 84 -12.50 -8.22 10.60
CA VAL A 84 -11.47 -7.57 9.78
C VAL A 84 -11.00 -8.54 8.71
N PRO A 85 -11.09 -8.22 7.41
CA PRO A 85 -10.70 -9.13 6.35
C PRO A 85 -9.18 -9.39 6.34
N VAL A 86 -8.83 -10.67 6.17
CA VAL A 86 -7.48 -11.20 6.06
C VAL A 86 -7.22 -11.61 4.61
N TYR A 87 -6.15 -11.14 3.99
CA TYR A 87 -5.79 -11.52 2.62
C TYR A 87 -5.44 -13.01 2.52
N LYS A 88 -6.03 -13.71 1.54
CA LYS A 88 -5.96 -15.16 1.37
C LYS A 88 -5.33 -15.66 0.06
N GLY A 89 -4.71 -14.82 -0.73
CA GLY A 89 -3.95 -15.25 -1.93
C GLY A 89 -2.63 -16.00 -1.60
N LEU A 90 -2.65 -16.82 -0.53
CA LEU A 90 -1.51 -17.54 0.02
C LEU A 90 -1.83 -19.05 0.13
N ALA A 91 -1.02 -19.84 0.85
CA ALA A 91 -1.29 -21.25 1.10
C ALA A 91 -2.61 -21.47 1.87
N ALA A 92 -3.08 -22.71 1.91
CA ALA A 92 -4.43 -23.07 2.33
C ALA A 92 -4.90 -22.43 3.65
N VAL A 93 -4.01 -22.38 4.64
CA VAL A 93 -4.29 -21.87 5.99
C VAL A 93 -3.42 -20.67 6.37
N ASP A 94 -2.67 -20.10 5.41
CA ASP A 94 -1.91 -18.88 5.64
C ASP A 94 -2.78 -17.66 5.30
N GLY A 95 -2.59 -16.58 6.04
CA GLY A 95 -3.24 -15.29 5.79
C GLY A 95 -2.30 -14.12 6.04
N TYR A 96 -2.56 -13.00 5.40
CA TYR A 96 -1.90 -11.73 5.70
C TYR A 96 -2.92 -10.72 6.21
N LEU A 97 -2.72 -10.24 7.43
CA LEU A 97 -3.52 -9.19 8.05
C LEU A 97 -2.76 -7.87 7.99
N GLY A 98 -3.22 -6.94 7.16
CA GLY A 98 -2.66 -5.59 7.10
C GLY A 98 -3.20 -4.71 8.23
N ALA A 99 -2.35 -3.90 8.84
CA ALA A 99 -2.73 -2.99 9.94
C ALA A 99 -3.82 -1.97 9.54
N SER A 100 -3.87 -1.60 8.26
CA SER A 100 -4.86 -0.68 7.70
C SER A 100 -6.13 -1.36 7.17
N SER A 101 -6.27 -2.69 7.25
CA SER A 101 -7.52 -3.37 6.97
C SER A 101 -8.57 -2.92 7.97
N MET A 102 -9.76 -2.49 7.49
CA MET A 102 -10.84 -2.03 8.38
C MET A 102 -11.85 -3.14 8.60
N SER A 103 -12.49 -3.12 9.78
CA SER A 103 -13.65 -3.95 10.08
C SER A 103 -14.81 -3.66 9.11
N GLU A 104 -15.47 -4.69 8.63
CA GLU A 104 -16.63 -4.57 7.74
C GLU A 104 -17.85 -3.93 8.43
N THR A 105 -17.98 -4.09 9.75
CA THR A 105 -19.12 -3.57 10.51
C THR A 105 -18.79 -2.31 11.32
N ARG A 106 -17.56 -2.18 11.86
CA ARG A 106 -17.11 -1.06 12.70
C ARG A 106 -16.34 0.03 11.92
N GLY A 107 -15.98 -0.22 10.66
CA GLY A 107 -15.29 0.75 9.80
C GLY A 107 -13.98 1.28 10.41
N PHE A 108 -13.88 2.60 10.55
CA PHE A 108 -12.67 3.27 11.06
C PHE A 108 -12.38 3.03 12.55
N GLU A 109 -13.33 2.51 13.34
CA GLU A 109 -13.15 2.36 14.79
C GLU A 109 -12.31 1.15 15.14
N TYR A 110 -12.22 0.16 14.25
CA TYR A 110 -11.48 -1.06 14.48
C TYR A 110 -10.90 -1.63 13.17
N GLY A 111 -9.73 -2.22 13.24
CA GLY A 111 -9.09 -2.81 12.05
C GLY A 111 -7.90 -3.67 12.39
N GLY A 112 -7.10 -4.00 11.40
CA GLY A 112 -6.00 -4.95 11.51
C GLY A 112 -4.98 -4.60 12.59
N GLY A 113 -4.66 -3.32 12.78
CA GLY A 113 -3.79 -2.88 13.88
C GLY A 113 -4.35 -3.23 15.26
N HIS A 114 -5.67 -3.10 15.45
CA HIS A 114 -6.35 -3.48 16.71
C HIS A 114 -6.38 -4.99 16.91
N VAL A 115 -6.65 -5.78 15.85
CA VAL A 115 -6.58 -7.25 15.92
C VAL A 115 -5.18 -7.71 16.31
N ILE A 116 -4.14 -7.10 15.76
CA ILE A 116 -2.74 -7.40 16.11
C ILE A 116 -2.49 -7.10 17.60
N GLU A 117 -2.94 -5.94 18.10
CA GLU A 117 -2.83 -5.59 19.53
C GLU A 117 -3.63 -6.57 20.41
N ASP A 118 -4.84 -6.96 20.01
CA ASP A 118 -5.66 -7.91 20.77
C ASP A 118 -4.95 -9.28 20.87
N LEU A 119 -4.41 -9.80 19.77
CA LEU A 119 -3.66 -11.07 19.75
C LEU A 119 -2.44 -11.03 20.68
N ILE A 120 -1.60 -10.00 20.61
CA ILE A 120 -0.40 -9.90 21.46
C ILE A 120 -0.73 -9.57 22.92
N SER A 121 -1.95 -9.10 23.20
CA SER A 121 -2.45 -8.89 24.56
C SER A 121 -3.08 -10.15 25.16
N GLY A 122 -3.03 -11.28 24.44
CA GLY A 122 -3.61 -12.55 24.88
C GLY A 122 -5.14 -12.59 24.82
N LYS A 123 -5.78 -11.69 24.10
CA LYS A 123 -7.23 -11.68 23.94
C LYS A 123 -7.68 -12.69 22.88
N GLU A 124 -8.88 -13.21 23.10
CA GLU A 124 -9.58 -14.03 22.12
C GLU A 124 -10.01 -13.22 20.91
N VAL A 125 -9.83 -13.81 19.73
CA VAL A 125 -10.19 -13.24 18.42
C VAL A 125 -11.04 -14.25 17.66
N VAL A 126 -12.17 -13.85 17.14
CA VAL A 126 -13.04 -14.71 16.33
C VAL A 126 -12.43 -14.89 14.93
N LEU A 127 -12.07 -16.12 14.59
CA LEU A 127 -11.69 -16.52 13.25
C LEU A 127 -12.90 -17.05 12.51
N ARG A 128 -13.27 -16.40 11.39
CA ARG A 128 -14.24 -16.90 10.43
C ARG A 128 -13.58 -17.10 9.08
N ALA A 129 -13.78 -18.27 8.46
CA ALA A 129 -13.24 -18.53 7.14
C ALA A 129 -14.21 -19.35 6.28
N GLU A 130 -14.12 -19.13 4.97
CA GLU A 130 -14.95 -19.79 3.96
C GLU A 130 -14.09 -20.41 2.85
N SER A 131 -14.63 -21.45 2.21
CA SER A 131 -14.02 -22.17 1.11
C SER A 131 -15.09 -22.70 0.15
N TYR A 132 -14.72 -22.91 -1.11
CA TYR A 132 -15.58 -23.62 -2.07
C TYR A 132 -15.58 -25.15 -1.87
N GLY A 133 -14.63 -25.67 -1.07
CA GLY A 133 -14.43 -27.11 -0.84
C GLY A 133 -13.73 -27.80 -2.02
N THR A 134 -12.81 -28.71 -1.71
CA THR A 134 -12.11 -29.58 -2.66
C THR A 134 -11.98 -30.97 -2.07
N ASP A 135 -11.60 -31.99 -2.86
CA ASP A 135 -11.46 -33.35 -2.37
C ASP A 135 -10.39 -33.46 -1.25
N CYS A 136 -9.33 -32.66 -1.31
CA CYS A 136 -8.30 -32.62 -0.28
C CYS A 136 -8.58 -31.61 0.86
N TYR A 137 -9.52 -30.67 0.66
CA TYR A 137 -9.94 -29.68 1.65
C TYR A 137 -11.48 -29.57 1.65
N PRO A 138 -12.18 -30.57 2.20
CA PRO A 138 -13.63 -30.68 2.05
C PRO A 138 -14.42 -29.67 2.90
N ARG A 139 -13.84 -29.14 3.98
CA ARG A 139 -14.53 -28.17 4.85
C ARG A 139 -14.77 -26.87 4.10
N ARG A 140 -16.00 -26.36 4.16
CA ARG A 140 -16.42 -25.13 3.45
C ARG A 140 -16.54 -23.90 4.35
N HIS A 141 -16.72 -24.13 5.63
CA HIS A 141 -16.87 -23.07 6.61
C HIS A 141 -16.24 -23.45 7.94
N ILE A 142 -15.64 -22.47 8.61
CA ILE A 142 -15.17 -22.57 9.98
C ILE A 142 -15.42 -21.24 10.68
N GLU A 143 -15.92 -21.31 11.89
CA GLU A 143 -15.98 -20.21 12.83
C GLU A 143 -15.51 -20.71 14.18
N THR A 144 -14.53 -20.06 14.76
CA THR A 144 -13.92 -20.45 16.03
C THR A 144 -13.27 -19.23 16.69
N VAL A 145 -12.92 -19.39 17.94
CA VAL A 145 -12.14 -18.41 18.70
C VAL A 145 -10.69 -18.88 18.75
N ILE A 146 -9.77 -17.96 18.55
CA ILE A 146 -8.33 -18.20 18.62
C ILE A 146 -7.63 -17.13 19.47
N THR A 147 -6.50 -17.51 20.03
CA THR A 147 -5.51 -16.64 20.65
C THR A 147 -4.22 -16.64 19.82
N LEU A 148 -3.24 -15.85 20.21
CA LEU A 148 -1.92 -15.86 19.56
C LEU A 148 -1.22 -17.22 19.68
N ASP A 149 -1.45 -17.95 20.80
CA ASP A 149 -0.82 -19.24 21.05
C ASP A 149 -1.37 -20.35 20.17
N ASP A 150 -2.62 -20.25 19.72
CA ASP A 150 -3.25 -21.21 18.80
C ASP A 150 -2.68 -21.16 17.37
N LEU A 151 -1.99 -20.09 17.02
CA LEU A 151 -1.36 -19.94 15.71
C LEU A 151 -0.05 -20.72 15.66
N ASN A 152 0.22 -21.42 14.57
CA ASN A 152 1.53 -22.05 14.36
C ASN A 152 2.62 -20.97 14.21
N GLN A 153 2.34 -19.92 13.44
CA GLN A 153 3.25 -18.81 13.20
C GLN A 153 2.48 -17.49 13.11
N ALA A 154 3.11 -16.43 13.61
CA ALA A 154 2.66 -15.05 13.47
C ALA A 154 3.89 -14.16 13.26
N ILE A 155 4.09 -13.68 12.04
CA ILE A 155 5.30 -12.96 11.63
C ILE A 155 4.91 -11.52 11.29
N LEU A 156 5.33 -10.58 12.16
CA LEU A 156 5.20 -9.15 11.84
C LEU A 156 6.16 -8.81 10.69
N VAL A 157 5.62 -8.19 9.64
CA VAL A 157 6.40 -7.63 8.54
C VAL A 157 5.98 -6.18 8.34
N ASN A 158 6.97 -5.29 8.26
CA ASN A 158 6.72 -3.91 7.89
C ASN A 158 7.60 -3.55 6.71
N PRO A 159 7.03 -3.39 5.51
CA PRO A 159 7.78 -3.09 4.30
C PRO A 159 8.25 -1.64 4.19
N ARG A 160 7.87 -0.74 5.12
CA ARG A 160 8.30 0.66 5.11
C ARG A 160 8.15 1.30 6.49
N ASN A 161 9.25 1.43 7.19
CA ASN A 161 9.28 2.06 8.50
C ASN A 161 10.59 2.82 8.74
N CYS A 162 10.77 3.31 9.96
CA CYS A 162 11.95 4.05 10.39
C CYS A 162 12.32 5.18 9.43
N TYR A 163 11.34 5.98 9.03
CA TYR A 163 11.60 7.10 8.12
C TYR A 163 12.75 7.97 8.63
N GLN A 164 13.75 8.18 7.78
CA GLN A 164 14.90 9.03 8.10
C GLN A 164 14.46 10.45 8.41
N LYS A 165 13.65 11.03 7.52
CA LYS A 165 13.00 12.32 7.71
C LYS A 165 11.59 12.24 7.15
N TYR A 166 10.62 12.72 7.89
CA TYR A 166 9.24 12.78 7.43
C TYR A 166 8.74 14.21 7.51
N ASP A 167 8.30 14.77 6.39
CA ASP A 167 7.82 16.15 6.34
C ASP A 167 6.60 16.34 7.24
N ALA A 168 6.53 17.45 7.95
CA ALA A 168 5.38 17.85 8.75
C ALA A 168 4.23 18.32 7.85
N ALA A 169 3.03 18.32 8.37
CA ALA A 169 1.81 18.64 7.65
C ALA A 169 1.07 19.83 8.24
N THR A 170 0.50 20.65 7.38
CA THR A 170 -0.43 21.73 7.71
C THR A 170 -1.49 21.88 6.61
N ASN A 171 -2.42 22.84 6.76
CA ASN A 171 -3.56 22.99 5.86
C ASN A 171 -3.91 24.47 5.66
N SER A 172 -3.73 24.96 4.44
CA SER A 172 -4.05 26.35 4.07
C SER A 172 -5.53 26.58 3.73
N SER A 173 -6.30 25.50 3.44
CA SER A 173 -7.70 25.62 3.06
C SER A 173 -8.62 26.06 4.22
N ASP A 174 -9.85 26.43 3.90
CA ASP A 174 -10.90 26.83 4.83
C ASP A 174 -11.67 25.63 5.45
N ARG A 175 -11.34 24.38 5.08
CA ARG A 175 -11.97 23.15 5.56
C ARG A 175 -11.02 22.29 6.37
N ILE A 176 -11.57 21.46 7.26
CA ILE A 176 -10.79 20.44 7.99
C ILE A 176 -10.38 19.32 7.00
N LEU A 177 -9.10 18.90 7.07
CA LEU A 177 -8.60 17.74 6.35
C LEU A 177 -8.36 16.57 7.29
N TYR A 178 -8.81 15.38 6.91
CA TYR A 178 -8.56 14.12 7.61
C TYR A 178 -7.55 13.31 6.83
N THR A 179 -6.36 13.11 7.40
CA THR A 179 -5.19 12.57 6.68
C THR A 179 -4.44 11.54 7.52
N TYR A 180 -3.50 10.82 6.90
CA TYR A 180 -2.56 9.96 7.63
C TYR A 180 -1.57 10.76 8.52
N MET A 181 -1.54 12.08 8.36
CA MET A 181 -0.88 13.01 9.29
C MET A 181 -1.87 13.56 10.33
N GLY A 182 -2.98 12.86 10.58
CA GLY A 182 -4.02 13.25 11.53
C GLY A 182 -4.99 14.29 10.97
N THR A 183 -5.71 14.93 11.86
CA THR A 183 -6.65 16.01 11.54
C THR A 183 -5.91 17.33 11.41
N LEU A 184 -5.99 17.94 10.22
CA LEU A 184 -5.40 19.23 9.92
C LEU A 184 -6.49 20.31 9.91
N LEU A 185 -6.35 21.27 10.79
CA LEU A 185 -7.30 22.39 10.97
C LEU A 185 -7.14 23.43 9.85
N PRO A 186 -8.22 24.13 9.48
CA PRO A 186 -8.19 25.10 8.39
C PRO A 186 -7.29 26.30 8.68
N ASN A 187 -6.92 27.01 7.62
CA ASN A 187 -6.19 28.27 7.69
C ASN A 187 -4.90 28.20 8.53
N TYR A 188 -4.10 27.13 8.34
CA TYR A 188 -2.90 26.87 9.14
C TYR A 188 -3.22 26.80 10.64
N GLY A 189 -4.29 26.11 11.03
CA GLY A 189 -4.73 26.03 12.41
C GLY A 189 -3.87 25.13 13.31
N ASN A 190 -3.14 24.20 12.71
CA ASN A 190 -2.17 23.32 13.38
C ASN A 190 -1.09 22.81 12.42
N ILE A 191 -0.02 22.31 13.03
CA ILE A 191 1.02 21.53 12.36
C ILE A 191 1.10 20.18 13.07
N THR A 192 1.14 19.09 12.30
CA THR A 192 1.40 17.74 12.81
C THR A 192 2.69 17.20 12.23
N PHE A 193 3.42 16.41 13.00
CA PHE A 193 4.66 15.80 12.57
C PHE A 193 4.81 14.38 13.13
N SER A 194 5.67 13.58 12.49
CA SER A 194 5.99 12.21 12.91
C SER A 194 7.51 12.04 12.99
N GLY A 195 7.94 11.01 13.72
CA GLY A 195 9.35 10.69 13.90
C GLY A 195 9.83 10.95 15.33
N ALA A 196 11.07 10.58 15.59
CA ALA A 196 11.67 10.63 16.90
C ALA A 196 12.87 11.63 17.00
N GLY A 197 13.08 12.44 15.97
CA GLY A 197 14.15 13.44 15.96
C GLY A 197 15.54 12.83 16.26
N GLN A 198 16.19 13.37 17.27
CA GLN A 198 17.52 12.90 17.71
C GLN A 198 17.56 11.46 18.24
N LEU A 199 16.42 10.80 18.49
CA LEU A 199 16.37 9.38 18.82
C LEU A 199 16.19 8.48 17.58
N ASN A 200 15.91 9.05 16.41
CA ASN A 200 15.60 8.28 15.20
C ASN A 200 16.84 7.51 14.69
N PRO A 201 16.75 6.17 14.52
CA PRO A 201 17.87 5.35 14.05
C PRO A 201 18.50 5.84 12.75
N LEU A 202 17.68 6.18 11.76
CA LEU A 202 18.16 6.55 10.43
C LEU A 202 18.71 7.99 10.35
N CYS A 203 18.45 8.81 11.37
CA CYS A 203 19.16 10.08 11.54
C CYS A 203 20.58 9.89 12.15
N LYS A 204 20.76 8.78 12.89
CA LYS A 204 22.04 8.44 13.54
C LYS A 204 23.01 7.67 12.63
N ASP A 205 22.47 7.00 11.62
CA ASP A 205 23.26 6.38 10.54
C ASP A 205 22.68 6.74 9.16
N PRO A 206 22.74 8.01 8.73
CA PRO A 206 22.14 8.47 7.48
C PRO A 206 22.86 7.93 6.24
N ASN A 207 24.05 7.36 6.40
CA ASN A 207 24.88 6.80 5.34
C ASN A 207 24.75 5.27 5.25
N TYR A 208 23.97 4.63 6.14
CA TYR A 208 23.80 3.17 6.18
C TYR A 208 25.13 2.42 6.27
N GLU A 209 26.02 2.88 7.17
CA GLU A 209 27.30 2.24 7.43
C GLU A 209 27.19 1.04 8.37
N THR A 210 26.20 1.09 9.26
CA THR A 210 25.97 0.07 10.29
C THR A 210 24.62 -0.61 10.14
N ILE A 211 23.69 -0.02 9.39
CA ILE A 211 22.36 -0.54 9.14
C ILE A 211 22.28 -1.13 7.72
N GLY A 212 21.99 -2.40 7.61
CA GLY A 212 21.86 -3.12 6.34
C GLY A 212 21.06 -4.41 6.48
N LEU A 213 21.09 -5.23 5.43
CA LEU A 213 20.44 -6.54 5.44
C LEU A 213 21.00 -7.40 6.57
N GLY A 214 20.12 -7.96 7.40
CA GLY A 214 20.49 -8.79 8.56
C GLY A 214 20.78 -8.02 9.84
N THR A 215 20.71 -6.69 9.86
CA THR A 215 20.86 -5.91 11.10
C THR A 215 19.78 -6.31 12.11
N ARG A 216 20.22 -6.75 13.28
CA ARG A 216 19.35 -7.12 14.41
C ARG A 216 18.84 -5.86 15.10
N ILE A 217 17.56 -5.84 15.43
CA ILE A 217 16.88 -4.67 15.98
C ILE A 217 15.95 -5.06 17.14
N PHE A 218 15.65 -4.09 18.00
CA PHE A 218 14.47 -4.16 18.85
C PHE A 218 13.23 -3.90 17.98
N LEU A 219 12.25 -4.79 18.01
CA LEU A 219 11.02 -4.68 17.25
C LEU A 219 9.82 -5.09 18.11
N GLY A 220 8.95 -4.13 18.44
CA GLY A 220 7.72 -4.39 19.17
C GLY A 220 7.90 -5.03 20.57
N GLY A 221 9.07 -4.92 21.19
CA GLY A 221 9.38 -5.56 22.48
C GLY A 221 10.08 -6.90 22.35
N GLY A 222 10.29 -7.40 21.16
CA GLY A 222 11.06 -8.59 20.82
C GLY A 222 12.27 -8.26 19.96
N ILE A 223 12.90 -9.31 19.43
CA ILE A 223 14.01 -9.21 18.49
C ILE A 223 13.46 -9.30 17.07
N GLY A 224 13.87 -8.34 16.23
CA GLY A 224 13.60 -8.34 14.80
C GLY A 224 14.86 -8.15 13.98
N TYR A 225 14.67 -8.11 12.66
CA TYR A 225 15.76 -7.97 11.70
C TYR A 225 15.36 -7.04 10.55
N VAL A 226 16.32 -6.27 10.07
CA VAL A 226 16.22 -5.60 8.78
C VAL A 226 16.36 -6.66 7.68
N ILE A 227 15.38 -6.72 6.77
CA ILE A 227 15.35 -7.70 5.67
C ILE A 227 15.50 -7.07 4.30
N GLY A 228 15.81 -5.79 4.27
CA GLY A 228 16.10 -5.01 3.07
C GLY A 228 15.74 -3.54 3.22
N GLU A 229 15.91 -2.80 2.14
CA GLU A 229 15.39 -1.45 2.04
C GLU A 229 13.86 -1.44 2.06
N GLY A 230 13.29 -0.43 2.69
CA GLY A 230 11.84 -0.23 2.67
C GLY A 230 11.35 0.31 1.33
N THR A 231 10.07 0.13 1.04
CA THR A 231 9.48 0.72 -0.17
C THR A 231 9.67 2.24 -0.19
N GLN A 232 9.96 2.82 -1.36
CA GLN A 232 10.30 4.23 -1.55
C GLN A 232 11.59 4.68 -0.83
N HIS A 233 12.49 3.77 -0.51
CA HIS A 233 13.78 4.08 0.10
C HIS A 233 14.64 4.95 -0.81
N ASN A 234 14.99 6.15 -0.36
CA ASN A 234 15.86 7.09 -1.07
C ASN A 234 16.62 7.99 -0.10
N PRO A 235 17.69 7.49 0.56
CA PRO A 235 18.44 8.25 1.55
C PRO A 235 19.04 9.55 1.00
N SER A 236 19.43 9.58 -0.27
CA SER A 236 20.00 10.78 -0.90
C SER A 236 19.04 11.98 -0.91
N SER A 237 17.72 11.72 -0.90
CA SER A 237 16.69 12.75 -0.73
C SER A 237 16.27 12.96 0.73
N GLY A 238 16.90 12.26 1.70
CA GLY A 238 16.51 12.25 3.11
C GLY A 238 15.31 11.36 3.42
N PHE A 239 14.84 10.53 2.46
CA PHE A 239 13.71 9.60 2.64
C PHE A 239 14.19 8.15 2.70
N GLY A 240 15.07 7.85 3.66
CA GLY A 240 15.45 6.47 3.94
C GLY A 240 14.35 5.72 4.69
N THR A 241 14.18 4.44 4.36
CA THR A 241 13.20 3.54 4.99
C THR A 241 13.76 2.13 5.07
N LEU A 242 13.23 1.32 5.99
CA LEU A 242 13.63 -0.07 6.19
C LEU A 242 12.46 -1.01 5.98
N MET A 243 12.73 -2.20 5.48
CA MET A 243 11.85 -3.35 5.59
C MET A 243 12.33 -4.24 6.75
N VAL A 244 11.44 -4.54 7.70
CA VAL A 244 11.77 -5.32 8.89
C VAL A 244 10.81 -6.47 9.11
N LYS A 245 11.28 -7.53 9.80
CA LYS A 245 10.44 -8.63 10.28
C LYS A 245 10.78 -9.04 11.70
N GLY A 246 9.82 -9.67 12.38
CA GLY A 246 10.03 -10.31 13.68
C GLY A 246 8.89 -11.27 14.03
N ASP A 247 9.14 -12.14 15.00
CA ASP A 247 8.14 -13.05 15.53
C ASP A 247 7.18 -12.32 16.47
N LEU A 248 5.90 -12.23 16.08
CA LEU A 248 4.87 -11.53 16.85
C LEU A 248 4.69 -12.15 18.25
N LYS A 249 4.91 -13.47 18.40
CA LYS A 249 4.80 -14.18 19.68
C LYS A 249 5.82 -13.73 20.73
N GLN A 250 6.91 -13.09 20.29
CA GLN A 250 7.94 -12.51 21.18
C GLN A 250 7.72 -11.02 21.46
N MET A 251 6.67 -10.42 20.90
CA MET A 251 6.40 -8.99 21.01
C MET A 251 5.44 -8.67 22.16
N ASN A 252 5.33 -7.39 22.48
CA ASN A 252 4.54 -6.91 23.61
C ASN A 252 3.63 -5.76 23.19
N SER A 253 2.37 -5.76 23.67
CA SER A 253 1.37 -4.74 23.38
C SER A 253 1.75 -3.34 23.89
N ARG A 254 2.74 -3.21 24.79
CA ARG A 254 3.32 -1.92 25.17
C ARG A 254 4.00 -1.22 23.97
N TYR A 255 4.61 -1.99 23.07
CA TYR A 255 5.38 -1.50 21.93
C TYR A 255 4.73 -1.74 20.57
N LEU A 256 3.51 -2.33 20.56
CA LEU A 256 2.67 -2.50 19.37
C LEU A 256 1.23 -2.14 19.74
N ARG A 257 0.67 -1.08 19.16
CA ARG A 257 -0.66 -0.60 19.50
C ARG A 257 -1.49 -0.28 18.27
N GLY A 258 -2.70 -0.85 18.20
CA GLY A 258 -3.70 -0.47 17.21
C GLY A 258 -4.19 0.95 17.47
N ALA A 259 -4.42 1.69 16.40
CA ALA A 259 -4.98 3.03 16.48
C ALA A 259 -5.79 3.37 15.23
N SER A 260 -6.64 4.39 15.35
CA SER A 260 -7.41 4.93 14.24
C SER A 260 -7.16 6.42 14.09
N PHE A 261 -6.93 6.87 12.88
CA PHE A 261 -7.02 8.28 12.54
C PHE A 261 -8.44 8.59 12.09
N TYR A 262 -9.07 9.53 12.76
CA TYR A 262 -10.47 9.88 12.54
C TYR A 262 -10.73 10.20 11.05
N ARG A 263 -11.71 9.52 10.46
CA ARG A 263 -12.10 9.61 9.03
C ARG A 263 -10.97 9.32 8.02
N TYR A 264 -9.86 8.74 8.46
CA TYR A 264 -8.79 8.32 7.55
C TYR A 264 -8.65 6.79 7.49
N GLY A 265 -8.47 6.15 8.64
CA GLY A 265 -8.31 4.70 8.70
C GLY A 265 -7.55 4.22 9.92
N THR A 266 -7.35 2.90 9.96
CA THR A 266 -6.66 2.22 11.04
C THR A 266 -5.17 2.06 10.74
N THR A 267 -4.37 1.90 11.77
CA THR A 267 -2.91 1.76 11.71
C THR A 267 -2.39 0.96 12.89
N LEU A 268 -1.10 0.65 12.86
CA LEU A 268 -0.37 0.06 13.97
C LEU A 268 0.79 0.99 14.36
N TYR A 269 0.86 1.36 15.64
CA TYR A 269 2.04 1.97 16.22
C TYR A 269 3.06 0.89 16.52
N VAL A 270 4.28 1.07 16.05
CA VAL A 270 5.35 0.07 16.15
C VAL A 270 6.56 0.69 16.83
N GLY A 271 7.04 0.03 17.88
CA GLY A 271 8.30 0.37 18.54
C GLY A 271 9.48 -0.29 17.87
N ILE A 272 10.46 0.51 17.42
CA ILE A 272 11.70 0.03 16.81
C ILE A 272 12.88 0.73 17.47
N GLY A 273 13.90 -0.04 17.83
CA GLY A 273 15.19 0.45 18.29
C GLY A 273 16.32 -0.23 17.52
N ILE A 274 17.31 0.55 17.10
CA ILE A 274 18.48 0.04 16.39
C ILE A 274 19.74 0.49 17.14
N PRO A 275 20.64 -0.44 17.50
CA PRO A 275 21.92 -0.08 18.05
C PRO A 275 22.84 0.42 16.93
N ILE A 276 23.51 1.53 17.15
CA ILE A 276 24.49 2.12 16.23
C ILE A 276 25.88 1.86 16.81
N PRO A 277 26.66 0.91 16.30
CA PRO A 277 28.04 0.69 16.72
C PRO A 277 28.91 1.87 16.26
N ILE A 278 29.72 2.40 17.16
CA ILE A 278 30.62 3.53 16.87
C ILE A 278 31.92 2.97 16.25
N ILE A 279 31.84 2.62 14.98
CA ILE A 279 32.95 1.97 14.24
C ILE A 279 33.98 2.95 13.68
N ASN A 280 33.61 4.22 13.53
CA ASN A 280 34.51 5.26 13.02
C ASN A 280 34.02 6.66 13.45
N MET A 281 34.85 7.68 13.17
CA MET A 281 34.57 9.07 13.53
C MET A 281 33.34 9.64 12.83
N ARG A 282 33.01 9.21 11.61
CA ARG A 282 31.84 9.68 10.87
C ARG A 282 30.54 9.20 11.53
N VAL A 283 30.46 7.92 11.91
CA VAL A 283 29.33 7.39 12.66
C VAL A 283 29.20 8.06 14.02
N ALA A 284 30.33 8.32 14.73
CA ALA A 284 30.31 9.08 16.00
C ALA A 284 29.65 10.44 15.81
N LYS A 285 30.07 11.21 14.80
CA LYS A 285 29.51 12.54 14.49
C LYS A 285 28.00 12.48 14.21
N THR A 286 27.54 11.51 13.38
CA THR A 286 26.12 11.39 13.08
C THR A 286 25.32 10.87 14.27
N ALA A 287 25.89 10.00 15.11
CA ALA A 287 25.26 9.54 16.35
C ALA A 287 25.04 10.68 17.37
N ALA A 288 25.80 11.77 17.28
CA ALA A 288 25.67 12.94 18.13
C ALA A 288 24.75 14.05 17.60
N LEU A 289 24.09 13.87 16.42
CA LEU A 289 23.17 14.89 15.88
C LEU A 289 22.01 15.18 16.85
N LYS A 290 21.66 16.46 16.99
CA LYS A 290 20.60 16.96 17.86
C LYS A 290 19.33 17.26 17.07
N ASP A 291 18.24 17.53 17.77
CA ASP A 291 17.00 18.01 17.15
C ASP A 291 17.15 19.32 16.37
N GLU A 292 18.07 20.17 16.77
CA GLU A 292 18.43 21.42 16.08
C GLU A 292 19.08 21.18 14.72
N ASP A 293 19.78 20.06 14.56
CA ASP A 293 20.51 19.69 13.34
C ASP A 293 19.64 18.92 12.32
N ILE A 294 18.46 18.45 12.74
CA ILE A 294 17.57 17.61 11.90
C ILE A 294 16.45 18.49 11.35
N PHE A 295 16.53 18.79 10.04
CA PHE A 295 15.56 19.64 9.36
C PHE A 295 14.59 18.82 8.50
N VAL A 296 13.30 19.22 8.53
CA VAL A 296 12.22 18.73 7.68
C VAL A 296 11.42 19.90 7.11
N ASN A 297 10.59 19.65 6.10
CA ASN A 297 9.68 20.65 5.57
C ASN A 297 8.30 20.53 6.24
N ILE A 298 7.61 21.65 6.37
CA ILE A 298 6.16 21.69 6.61
C ILE A 298 5.51 21.80 5.24
N ARG A 299 4.65 20.83 4.88
CA ARG A 299 3.95 20.79 3.59
C ARG A 299 2.48 21.10 3.75
N ASP A 300 1.95 21.81 2.75
CA ASP A 300 0.53 22.12 2.68
C ASP A 300 -0.25 20.95 2.05
N TYR A 301 -1.13 20.35 2.82
CA TYR A 301 -1.99 19.24 2.43
C TYR A 301 -3.29 19.68 1.75
N ALA A 302 -3.56 20.98 1.68
CA ALA A 302 -4.69 21.53 0.92
C ALA A 302 -4.55 21.29 -0.59
N ALA A 303 -3.30 21.18 -1.09
CA ALA A 303 -3.04 20.85 -2.48
C ALA A 303 -3.22 19.34 -2.73
N PRO A 304 -4.23 18.91 -3.53
CA PRO A 304 -4.53 17.49 -3.77
C PRO A 304 -3.58 16.88 -4.82
N THR A 305 -2.30 16.91 -4.53
CA THR A 305 -1.26 16.37 -5.40
C THR A 305 -0.42 15.31 -4.69
N ARG A 306 0.50 14.67 -5.40
CA ARG A 306 1.43 13.69 -4.82
C ARG A 306 2.19 14.30 -3.63
N PRO A 307 2.54 13.49 -2.60
CA PRO A 307 3.20 13.99 -1.41
C PRO A 307 4.48 14.79 -1.67
N ASP A 308 5.28 14.35 -2.64
CA ASP A 308 6.54 14.99 -3.05
C ASP A 308 6.36 16.34 -3.78
N LEU A 309 5.17 16.59 -4.33
CA LEU A 309 4.81 17.81 -5.04
C LEU A 309 4.01 18.81 -4.20
N ARG A 310 3.63 18.46 -2.97
CA ARG A 310 2.92 19.39 -2.09
C ARG A 310 3.77 20.61 -1.79
N PRO A 311 3.19 21.81 -1.79
CA PRO A 311 3.93 23.04 -1.50
C PRO A 311 4.64 22.99 -0.16
N VAL A 312 5.89 23.41 -0.12
CA VAL A 312 6.65 23.62 1.11
C VAL A 312 6.30 24.98 1.67
N VAL A 313 5.75 25.02 2.87
CA VAL A 313 5.38 26.27 3.58
C VAL A 313 6.60 26.84 4.32
N LYS A 314 7.31 25.97 5.04
CA LYS A 314 8.51 26.37 5.80
C LYS A 314 9.42 25.15 5.99
N ARG A 315 10.73 25.38 6.05
CA ARG A 315 11.71 24.40 6.54
C ARG A 315 12.00 24.67 8.02
N VAL A 316 11.94 23.65 8.86
CA VAL A 316 12.06 23.75 10.31
C VAL A 316 12.95 22.65 10.86
N SER A 317 13.54 22.88 12.04
CA SER A 317 14.23 21.83 12.80
C SER A 317 13.22 21.00 13.64
N TYR A 318 13.63 19.81 14.07
CA TYR A 318 12.84 19.04 15.02
C TYR A 318 12.73 19.75 16.38
N ALA A 319 13.72 20.56 16.77
CA ALA A 319 13.63 21.39 17.98
C ALA A 319 12.46 22.39 17.89
N GLU A 320 12.29 23.07 16.74
CA GLU A 320 11.14 23.96 16.51
C GLU A 320 9.82 23.17 16.59
N LEU A 321 9.70 22.02 15.92
CA LEU A 321 8.48 21.22 15.95
C LEU A 321 8.13 20.74 17.36
N ARG A 322 9.11 20.30 18.13
CA ARG A 322 8.94 19.80 19.50
C ARG A 322 8.71 20.89 20.54
N SER A 323 8.97 22.16 20.22
CA SER A 323 8.67 23.29 21.11
C SER A 323 7.16 23.46 21.36
N GLY A 324 6.31 22.78 20.58
CA GLY A 324 4.84 22.87 20.65
C GLY A 324 4.25 23.99 19.79
N LYS A 325 5.08 24.81 19.14
CA LYS A 325 4.66 25.90 18.27
C LYS A 325 5.68 26.22 17.19
N VAL A 326 5.21 26.67 16.03
CA VAL A 326 6.03 27.14 14.92
C VAL A 326 5.43 28.43 14.36
N TYR A 327 6.27 29.39 14.00
CA TYR A 327 5.83 30.60 13.34
C TYR A 327 5.78 30.42 11.83
N LEU A 328 4.60 30.64 11.21
CA LEU A 328 4.41 30.73 9.77
C LEU A 328 4.15 32.21 9.41
N GLY A 329 5.21 32.92 8.99
CA GLY A 329 5.21 34.37 8.97
C GLY A 329 5.04 34.93 10.37
N GLU A 330 4.05 35.79 10.58
CA GLU A 330 3.72 36.38 11.90
C GLU A 330 2.79 35.49 12.74
N LYS A 331 2.19 34.44 12.15
CA LYS A 331 1.23 33.59 12.81
C LYS A 331 1.93 32.51 13.64
N GLU A 332 1.65 32.47 14.95
CA GLU A 332 2.00 31.34 15.82
C GLU A 332 1.02 30.17 15.56
N VAL A 333 1.55 28.99 15.20
CA VAL A 333 0.77 27.80 14.87
C VAL A 333 1.15 26.66 15.82
N PRO A 334 0.18 26.04 16.51
CA PRO A 334 0.46 24.89 17.39
C PRO A 334 1.06 23.72 16.58
N SER A 335 2.10 23.09 17.14
CA SER A 335 2.76 21.92 16.59
C SER A 335 2.62 20.74 17.54
N SER A 336 2.19 19.56 17.01
CA SER A 336 1.98 18.37 17.82
C SER A 336 2.48 17.11 17.12
N PRO A 337 3.13 16.18 17.87
CA PRO A 337 3.61 14.92 17.31
C PRO A 337 2.49 13.91 17.15
N LEU A 338 2.58 13.09 16.10
CA LEU A 338 1.82 11.84 15.92
C LEU A 338 2.59 10.62 16.44
N SER A 339 3.86 10.77 16.78
CA SER A 339 4.74 9.76 17.36
C SER A 339 4.97 10.05 18.84
N SER A 340 5.34 9.04 19.61
CA SER A 340 5.65 9.21 21.04
C SER A 340 7.15 9.26 21.28
N TYR A 341 7.67 10.44 21.58
CA TYR A 341 9.07 10.61 21.99
C TYR A 341 9.39 9.90 23.32
N LYS A 342 8.43 9.91 24.26
CA LYS A 342 8.56 9.18 25.54
C LYS A 342 8.77 7.68 25.30
N MET A 343 7.99 7.07 24.42
CA MET A 343 8.13 5.66 24.07
C MET A 343 9.43 5.41 23.30
N ALA A 344 9.81 6.29 22.40
CA ALA A 344 11.09 6.20 21.67
C ALA A 344 12.28 6.19 22.64
N LYS A 345 12.27 7.04 23.66
CA LYS A 345 13.27 7.06 24.73
C LYS A 345 13.28 5.76 25.52
N GLU A 346 12.11 5.27 25.93
CA GLU A 346 11.99 4.00 26.66
C GLU A 346 12.53 2.81 25.83
N ILE A 347 12.30 2.80 24.52
CA ILE A 347 12.84 1.78 23.62
C ILE A 347 14.37 1.84 23.58
N ALA A 348 14.94 3.04 23.44
CA ALA A 348 16.40 3.22 23.44
C ALA A 348 17.02 2.75 24.77
N GLU A 349 16.41 3.08 25.90
CA GLU A 349 16.84 2.64 27.24
C GLU A 349 16.69 1.11 27.42
N THR A 350 15.60 0.53 26.92
CA THR A 350 15.40 -0.92 26.98
C THR A 350 16.44 -1.65 26.15
N LEU A 351 16.73 -1.18 24.94
CA LEU A 351 17.75 -1.76 24.08
C LEU A 351 19.14 -1.62 24.70
N LYS A 352 19.46 -0.47 25.30
CA LYS A 352 20.70 -0.27 26.06
C LYS A 352 20.86 -1.31 27.17
N ARG A 353 19.81 -1.50 27.97
CA ARG A 353 19.81 -2.50 29.04
C ARG A 353 20.03 -3.92 28.49
N TRP A 354 19.35 -4.32 27.42
CA TRP A 354 19.50 -5.64 26.78
C TRP A 354 20.94 -5.88 26.29
N ILE A 355 21.61 -4.86 25.78
CA ILE A 355 23.01 -4.96 25.36
C ILE A 355 23.91 -5.13 26.58
N LEU A 356 23.74 -4.29 27.63
CA LEU A 356 24.54 -4.37 28.85
C LEU A 356 24.37 -5.68 29.64
N GLU A 357 23.16 -6.27 29.58
CA GLU A 357 22.84 -7.58 30.17
C GLU A 357 23.30 -8.78 29.31
N GLY A 358 23.91 -8.53 28.14
CA GLY A 358 24.34 -9.59 27.23
C GLY A 358 23.19 -10.39 26.58
N ILE A 359 21.98 -9.85 26.59
CA ILE A 359 20.79 -10.44 25.92
C ILE A 359 20.80 -10.12 24.43
N PHE A 360 21.30 -8.95 24.05
CA PHE A 360 21.31 -8.45 22.70
C PHE A 360 22.75 -8.22 22.20
N PHE A 361 23.11 -8.97 21.15
CA PHE A 361 24.37 -8.79 20.42
C PHE A 361 24.13 -8.11 19.08
N LEU A 362 25.07 -7.29 18.65
CA LEU A 362 25.02 -6.63 17.35
C LEU A 362 25.33 -7.62 16.23
N THR A 363 24.77 -7.35 15.03
CA THR A 363 25.09 -8.10 13.82
C THR A 363 25.71 -7.19 12.78
N LYS A 364 26.75 -7.67 12.13
CA LYS A 364 27.28 -7.01 10.93
C LYS A 364 26.28 -7.19 9.78
N PRO A 365 25.94 -6.12 9.05
CA PRO A 365 25.11 -6.25 7.84
C PRO A 365 25.73 -7.24 6.85
N ILE A 366 24.89 -8.10 6.29
CA ILE A 366 25.28 -9.05 5.25
C ILE A 366 25.55 -8.30 3.94
N GLU A 367 24.68 -7.31 3.65
CA GLU A 367 24.77 -6.43 2.49
C GLU A 367 24.37 -5.01 2.88
N PRO A 368 25.00 -3.98 2.29
CA PRO A 368 24.58 -2.60 2.48
C PRO A 368 23.25 -2.33 1.77
N LEU A 369 22.48 -1.36 2.29
CA LEU A 369 21.29 -0.87 1.60
C LEU A 369 21.67 0.12 0.49
N PRO A 370 20.83 0.23 -0.58
CA PRO A 370 21.07 1.18 -1.66
C PRO A 370 20.99 2.63 -1.14
N LYS A 371 21.88 3.49 -1.63
CA LYS A 371 21.91 4.92 -1.22
C LYS A 371 21.00 5.81 -2.05
N VAL A 372 20.56 5.33 -3.21
CA VAL A 372 19.71 6.06 -4.17
C VAL A 372 18.59 5.15 -4.63
N GLY A 373 17.36 5.65 -4.59
CA GLY A 373 16.17 5.02 -5.14
C GLY A 373 15.54 5.89 -6.24
N VAL A 374 15.07 5.26 -7.31
CA VAL A 374 14.33 5.95 -8.38
C VAL A 374 12.87 5.58 -8.30
N PHE A 375 12.01 6.58 -8.06
CA PHE A 375 10.56 6.40 -8.00
C PHE A 375 9.90 7.09 -9.19
N LYS A 376 9.03 6.34 -9.87
CA LYS A 376 8.23 6.85 -10.98
C LYS A 376 6.80 7.07 -10.49
N PRO A 377 6.14 8.17 -10.88
CA PRO A 377 4.71 8.32 -10.65
C PRO A 377 3.96 7.24 -11.42
N LEU A 378 2.81 6.81 -10.88
CA LEU A 378 1.89 5.96 -11.63
C LEU A 378 1.29 6.79 -12.77
N GLU A 379 1.60 6.42 -14.01
CA GLU A 379 0.96 7.01 -15.19
C GLU A 379 -0.42 6.37 -15.38
N VAL A 380 -1.46 7.17 -15.25
CA VAL A 380 -2.82 6.74 -15.61
C VAL A 380 -2.97 6.81 -17.13
N ARG A 381 -2.80 5.69 -17.79
CA ARG A 381 -3.04 5.57 -19.23
C ARG A 381 -4.49 5.18 -19.45
N ARG A 382 -5.22 5.96 -20.24
CA ARG A 382 -6.53 5.50 -20.72
C ARG A 382 -6.29 4.35 -21.68
N ARG A 383 -6.80 3.16 -21.35
CA ARG A 383 -6.85 2.05 -22.30
C ARG A 383 -7.81 2.46 -23.41
N GLU A 384 -7.31 2.56 -24.64
CA GLU A 384 -8.17 2.70 -25.82
C GLU A 384 -8.97 1.42 -25.96
N LEU A 385 -10.29 1.51 -25.73
CA LEU A 385 -11.16 0.37 -25.87
C LEU A 385 -11.36 0.05 -27.36
N LYS A 386 -11.19 -1.22 -27.70
CA LYS A 386 -11.42 -1.74 -29.04
C LYS A 386 -12.80 -2.35 -29.15
N VAL A 387 -13.32 -2.45 -30.35
CA VAL A 387 -14.60 -3.11 -30.66
C VAL A 387 -14.67 -4.50 -30.06
N GLY A 388 -13.62 -5.29 -30.17
CA GLY A 388 -13.54 -6.65 -29.63
C GLY A 388 -13.62 -6.74 -28.10
N ASP A 389 -13.36 -5.62 -27.36
CA ASP A 389 -13.46 -5.59 -25.91
C ASP A 389 -14.92 -5.55 -25.40
N ILE A 390 -15.86 -5.13 -26.26
CA ILE A 390 -17.28 -4.92 -25.87
C ILE A 390 -18.32 -5.50 -26.82
N MET A 391 -17.95 -5.90 -28.05
CA MET A 391 -18.90 -6.48 -29.01
C MET A 391 -19.55 -7.75 -28.48
N SER A 392 -20.78 -8.01 -28.89
CA SER A 392 -21.46 -9.29 -28.70
C SER A 392 -20.92 -10.29 -29.71
N ARG A 393 -20.32 -11.41 -29.25
CA ARG A 393 -19.71 -12.44 -30.12
C ARG A 393 -20.73 -13.50 -30.60
N ASN A 394 -21.79 -13.76 -29.83
CA ASN A 394 -22.83 -14.68 -30.18
C ASN A 394 -23.87 -14.01 -31.08
N VAL A 395 -23.51 -13.79 -32.34
CA VAL A 395 -24.38 -13.09 -33.31
C VAL A 395 -25.42 -14.03 -33.89
N VAL A 396 -26.69 -13.66 -33.78
CA VAL A 396 -27.77 -14.28 -34.53
C VAL A 396 -27.76 -13.71 -35.94
N THR A 397 -27.81 -14.57 -36.94
CA THR A 397 -27.78 -14.20 -38.36
C THR A 397 -28.99 -14.74 -39.09
N ALA A 398 -29.27 -14.17 -40.27
CA ALA A 398 -30.25 -14.71 -41.24
C ALA A 398 -29.55 -15.12 -42.53
N LYS A 399 -30.13 -16.04 -43.25
CA LYS A 399 -29.76 -16.37 -44.63
C LYS A 399 -30.75 -15.74 -45.60
N LEU A 400 -30.32 -15.53 -46.83
CA LEU A 400 -31.17 -14.95 -47.87
C LEU A 400 -32.45 -15.76 -48.15
N SER A 401 -32.41 -17.05 -47.87
CA SER A 401 -33.54 -18.00 -48.02
C SER A 401 -34.52 -17.94 -46.83
N ASP A 402 -34.21 -17.26 -45.74
CA ASP A 402 -35.08 -17.21 -44.57
C ASP A 402 -36.35 -16.40 -44.86
N ASP A 403 -37.51 -16.92 -44.39
CA ASP A 403 -38.80 -16.23 -44.46
C ASP A 403 -38.77 -15.00 -43.52
N LEU A 404 -39.48 -13.93 -43.92
CA LEU A 404 -39.63 -12.72 -43.11
C LEU A 404 -40.25 -12.99 -41.74
N ARG A 405 -41.12 -13.99 -41.60
CA ARG A 405 -41.70 -14.40 -40.33
C ARG A 405 -40.62 -15.03 -39.41
N ASP A 406 -39.75 -15.87 -39.99
CA ASP A 406 -38.63 -16.46 -39.21
C ASP A 406 -37.65 -15.42 -38.78
N VAL A 407 -37.33 -14.45 -39.64
CA VAL A 407 -36.48 -13.29 -39.31
C VAL A 407 -37.10 -12.46 -38.19
N ALA A 408 -38.40 -12.15 -38.28
CA ALA A 408 -39.12 -11.45 -37.21
C ALA A 408 -39.12 -12.22 -35.90
N THR A 409 -39.33 -13.55 -35.96
CA THR A 409 -39.29 -14.43 -34.77
C THR A 409 -37.91 -14.43 -34.12
N LYS A 410 -36.82 -14.46 -34.91
CA LYS A 410 -35.44 -14.34 -34.40
C LYS A 410 -35.23 -13.05 -33.65
N LEU A 411 -35.64 -11.89 -34.23
CA LEU A 411 -35.50 -10.58 -33.61
C LEU A 411 -36.25 -10.49 -32.27
N VAL A 412 -37.54 -10.85 -32.27
CA VAL A 412 -38.40 -10.77 -31.09
C VAL A 412 -37.97 -11.74 -29.99
N SER A 413 -37.74 -13.02 -30.33
CA SER A 413 -37.38 -14.05 -29.34
C SER A 413 -36.01 -13.82 -28.67
N LYS A 414 -35.11 -13.15 -29.37
CA LYS A 414 -33.78 -12.84 -28.86
C LYS A 414 -33.67 -11.40 -28.28
N GLY A 415 -34.70 -10.57 -28.42
CA GLY A 415 -34.71 -9.20 -27.96
C GLY A 415 -33.66 -8.36 -28.65
N ILE A 416 -33.45 -8.51 -29.95
CA ILE A 416 -32.43 -7.82 -30.75
C ILE A 416 -33.10 -7.02 -31.89
N ASP A 417 -32.48 -5.90 -32.27
CA ASP A 417 -32.98 -5.00 -33.30
C ASP A 417 -32.24 -5.13 -34.65
N HIS A 418 -31.12 -5.81 -34.67
CA HIS A 418 -30.23 -5.90 -35.82
C HIS A 418 -29.90 -7.36 -36.11
N LEU A 419 -30.11 -7.80 -37.35
CA LEU A 419 -29.84 -9.15 -37.79
C LEU A 419 -28.97 -9.12 -39.05
N PRO A 420 -27.67 -9.43 -38.96
CA PRO A 420 -26.81 -9.56 -40.14
C PRO A 420 -27.32 -10.69 -41.04
N VAL A 421 -27.34 -10.46 -42.33
CA VAL A 421 -27.68 -11.48 -43.36
C VAL A 421 -26.39 -12.00 -43.97
N VAL A 422 -26.22 -13.32 -43.97
CA VAL A 422 -24.96 -13.96 -44.37
C VAL A 422 -25.20 -15.00 -45.48
N ASP A 423 -24.16 -15.28 -46.26
CA ASP A 423 -24.12 -16.40 -47.21
C ASP A 423 -23.84 -17.73 -46.47
N ASP A 424 -23.68 -18.81 -47.23
CA ASP A 424 -23.43 -20.15 -46.68
C ASP A 424 -22.04 -20.29 -46.03
N GLU A 425 -21.11 -19.44 -46.39
CA GLU A 425 -19.76 -19.35 -45.81
C GLU A 425 -19.68 -18.38 -44.60
N GLY A 426 -20.81 -17.77 -44.18
CA GLY A 426 -20.91 -16.83 -43.07
C GLY A 426 -20.45 -15.40 -43.39
N ARG A 427 -20.25 -15.08 -44.67
CA ARG A 427 -19.85 -13.73 -45.11
C ARG A 427 -21.06 -12.80 -45.13
N LEU A 428 -20.87 -11.58 -44.72
CA LEU A 428 -21.89 -10.55 -44.65
C LEU A 428 -22.34 -10.13 -46.04
N ILE A 429 -23.64 -10.27 -46.35
CA ILE A 429 -24.26 -9.84 -47.59
C ILE A 429 -25.33 -8.75 -47.40
N GLY A 430 -25.76 -8.51 -46.16
CA GLY A 430 -26.72 -7.46 -45.83
C GLY A 430 -26.98 -7.38 -44.35
N ILE A 431 -27.84 -6.44 -43.95
CA ILE A 431 -28.38 -6.35 -42.59
C ILE A 431 -29.86 -6.00 -42.66
N VAL A 432 -30.64 -6.56 -41.76
CA VAL A 432 -32.06 -6.23 -41.60
C VAL A 432 -32.33 -5.84 -40.16
N THR A 433 -33.19 -4.87 -39.94
CA THR A 433 -33.60 -4.36 -38.64
C THR A 433 -35.09 -4.58 -38.39
N SER A 434 -35.52 -4.44 -37.12
CA SER A 434 -36.95 -4.44 -36.77
C SER A 434 -37.72 -3.36 -37.57
N TRP A 435 -37.07 -2.22 -37.86
CA TRP A 435 -37.68 -1.16 -38.70
C TRP A 435 -37.85 -1.56 -40.15
N ASP A 436 -36.96 -2.34 -40.74
CA ASP A 436 -37.07 -2.83 -42.11
C ASP A 436 -38.23 -3.85 -42.26
N LEU A 437 -38.48 -4.66 -41.23
CA LEU A 437 -39.66 -5.54 -41.19
C LEU A 437 -40.97 -4.74 -41.07
N ALA A 438 -40.99 -3.66 -40.28
CA ALA A 438 -42.16 -2.78 -40.23
C ALA A 438 -42.47 -2.15 -41.60
N LYS A 439 -41.43 -1.73 -42.34
CA LYS A 439 -41.58 -1.24 -43.72
C LYS A 439 -42.03 -2.34 -44.67
N ALA A 440 -41.56 -3.57 -44.52
CA ALA A 440 -41.99 -4.70 -45.33
C ALA A 440 -43.51 -4.91 -45.25
N ILE A 441 -44.06 -4.83 -44.04
CA ILE A 441 -45.51 -4.93 -43.80
C ILE A 441 -46.25 -3.76 -44.46
N ALA A 442 -45.74 -2.51 -44.29
CA ALA A 442 -46.37 -1.31 -44.81
C ALA A 442 -46.38 -1.26 -46.34
N HIS A 443 -45.40 -1.91 -47.02
CA HIS A 443 -45.25 -1.89 -48.49
C HIS A 443 -45.46 -3.26 -49.15
N ASP A 444 -46.08 -4.22 -48.46
CA ASP A 444 -46.39 -5.60 -48.91
C ASP A 444 -45.16 -6.30 -49.54
N LYS A 445 -44.00 -6.12 -48.94
CA LYS A 445 -42.77 -6.84 -49.31
C LYS A 445 -42.74 -8.20 -48.67
N LYS A 446 -42.32 -9.23 -49.42
CA LYS A 446 -42.37 -10.63 -48.96
C LYS A 446 -41.00 -11.31 -48.88
N ARG A 447 -39.99 -10.72 -49.44
CA ARG A 447 -38.66 -11.32 -49.52
C ARG A 447 -37.63 -10.51 -48.79
N LEU A 448 -36.66 -11.20 -48.15
CA LEU A 448 -35.60 -10.59 -47.37
C LEU A 448 -34.67 -9.68 -48.22
N ASP A 449 -34.39 -10.08 -49.47
CA ASP A 449 -33.54 -9.31 -50.39
C ASP A 449 -34.19 -8.01 -50.92
N GLU A 450 -35.47 -7.82 -50.71
CA GLU A 450 -36.19 -6.60 -51.06
C GLU A 450 -36.15 -5.54 -49.98
N ILE A 451 -35.80 -5.93 -48.72
CA ILE A 451 -35.88 -5.06 -47.56
C ILE A 451 -34.52 -4.86 -46.86
N MET A 452 -33.56 -5.79 -47.01
CA MET A 452 -32.29 -5.70 -46.38
C MET A 452 -31.44 -4.57 -46.94
N THR A 453 -30.64 -3.93 -46.08
CA THR A 453 -29.60 -3.00 -46.49
C THR A 453 -28.39 -3.78 -46.96
N ARG A 454 -28.01 -3.61 -48.26
CA ARG A 454 -26.86 -4.31 -48.87
C ARG A 454 -25.51 -3.60 -48.64
N LYS A 455 -25.47 -2.25 -48.59
CA LYS A 455 -24.28 -1.48 -48.28
C LYS A 455 -24.17 -1.34 -46.78
N VAL A 456 -23.68 -2.39 -46.10
CA VAL A 456 -23.60 -2.45 -44.66
C VAL A 456 -22.34 -1.71 -44.16
N ILE A 457 -22.54 -0.85 -43.21
CA ILE A 457 -21.40 -0.25 -42.46
C ILE A 457 -20.95 -1.29 -41.44
N THR A 458 -19.68 -1.61 -41.44
CA THR A 458 -19.07 -2.64 -40.62
C THR A 458 -17.95 -2.09 -39.73
N ALA A 459 -17.49 -2.87 -38.77
CA ALA A 459 -16.31 -2.63 -38.00
C ALA A 459 -15.41 -3.87 -37.97
N PHE A 460 -14.12 -3.66 -37.65
CA PHE A 460 -13.18 -4.73 -37.32
C PHE A 460 -12.99 -4.83 -35.80
N GLU A 461 -12.66 -6.01 -35.31
CA GLU A 461 -12.47 -6.27 -33.89
C GLU A 461 -11.39 -5.36 -33.24
N ASN A 462 -10.38 -4.98 -33.99
CA ASN A 462 -9.25 -4.17 -33.51
C ASN A 462 -9.44 -2.64 -33.70
N GLU A 463 -10.57 -2.19 -34.26
CA GLU A 463 -10.87 -0.76 -34.37
C GLU A 463 -11.15 -0.14 -33.01
N SER A 464 -10.82 1.16 -32.87
CA SER A 464 -11.18 1.96 -31.70
C SER A 464 -12.68 2.16 -31.64
N ILE A 465 -13.28 1.96 -30.45
CA ILE A 465 -14.71 2.21 -30.21
C ILE A 465 -15.08 3.66 -30.56
N ASP A 466 -14.24 4.64 -30.23
CA ASP A 466 -14.51 6.06 -30.50
C ASP A 466 -14.62 6.34 -32.00
N VAL A 467 -13.84 5.61 -32.82
CA VAL A 467 -13.90 5.73 -34.28
C VAL A 467 -15.21 5.12 -34.81
N VAL A 468 -15.55 3.92 -34.33
CA VAL A 468 -16.77 3.23 -34.77
C VAL A 468 -18.03 3.95 -34.28
N ALA A 469 -18.03 4.45 -33.01
CA ALA A 469 -19.15 5.23 -32.49
C ALA A 469 -19.42 6.51 -33.32
N ARG A 470 -18.36 7.24 -33.72
CA ARG A 470 -18.50 8.38 -34.62
C ARG A 470 -19.03 7.99 -35.98
N ARG A 471 -18.56 6.86 -36.54
CA ARG A 471 -19.08 6.29 -37.81
C ARG A 471 -20.56 5.94 -37.69
N MET A 472 -20.99 5.31 -36.58
CA MET A 472 -22.39 5.01 -36.31
C MET A 472 -23.24 6.28 -36.24
N ALA A 473 -22.76 7.30 -35.51
CA ALA A 473 -23.47 8.60 -35.41
C ALA A 473 -23.58 9.32 -36.76
N GLN A 474 -22.51 9.35 -37.57
CA GLN A 474 -22.50 9.96 -38.89
C GLN A 474 -23.51 9.34 -39.86
N HIS A 475 -23.74 8.03 -39.72
CA HIS A 475 -24.67 7.28 -40.58
C HIS A 475 -26.04 7.05 -39.94
N ASN A 476 -26.27 7.60 -38.74
CA ASN A 476 -27.52 7.46 -37.98
C ASN A 476 -27.95 6.00 -37.81
N ILE A 477 -26.97 5.13 -37.42
CA ILE A 477 -27.21 3.70 -37.19
C ILE A 477 -26.86 3.36 -35.72
N SER A 478 -27.64 2.41 -35.17
CA SER A 478 -27.52 1.97 -33.77
C SER A 478 -26.81 0.63 -33.59
N GLY A 479 -26.39 -0.03 -34.67
CA GLY A 479 -25.64 -1.27 -34.65
C GLY A 479 -24.83 -1.51 -35.91
N VAL A 480 -23.65 -2.09 -35.75
CA VAL A 480 -22.72 -2.44 -36.84
C VAL A 480 -22.24 -3.87 -36.69
N PRO A 481 -22.34 -4.72 -37.74
CA PRO A 481 -21.70 -6.02 -37.76
C PRO A 481 -20.20 -5.88 -37.68
N VAL A 482 -19.55 -6.71 -36.89
CA VAL A 482 -18.12 -6.83 -36.81
C VAL A 482 -17.65 -8.01 -37.65
N ILE A 483 -16.71 -7.75 -38.56
CA ILE A 483 -16.31 -8.76 -39.57
C ILE A 483 -14.81 -9.08 -39.43
N ASP A 484 -14.43 -10.25 -39.90
CA ASP A 484 -13.04 -10.63 -40.11
C ASP A 484 -12.50 -10.20 -41.48
N LYS A 485 -11.23 -10.53 -41.75
CA LYS A 485 -10.60 -10.23 -43.04
C LYS A 485 -11.20 -10.97 -44.25
N LEU A 486 -11.99 -11.99 -44.01
CA LEU A 486 -12.72 -12.76 -45.00
C LEU A 486 -14.18 -12.32 -45.15
N ASN A 487 -14.55 -11.16 -44.60
CA ASN A 487 -15.89 -10.60 -44.54
C ASN A 487 -16.90 -11.49 -43.77
N ARG A 488 -16.45 -12.39 -42.90
CA ARG A 488 -17.34 -13.22 -42.07
C ARG A 488 -17.74 -12.45 -40.82
N VAL A 489 -19.00 -12.58 -40.43
CA VAL A 489 -19.53 -11.95 -39.21
C VAL A 489 -19.00 -12.66 -37.98
N ILE A 490 -18.21 -11.92 -37.14
CA ILE A 490 -17.63 -12.45 -35.92
C ILE A 490 -18.18 -11.80 -34.65
N GLY A 491 -18.98 -10.73 -34.80
CA GLY A 491 -19.57 -9.98 -33.71
C GLY A 491 -20.58 -8.96 -34.21
N ILE A 492 -21.22 -8.31 -33.25
CA ILE A 492 -22.02 -7.09 -33.50
C ILE A 492 -21.76 -6.10 -32.39
N LEU A 493 -21.67 -4.84 -32.73
CA LEU A 493 -21.52 -3.73 -31.79
C LEU A 493 -22.73 -2.81 -31.90
N THR A 494 -23.39 -2.53 -30.77
CA THR A 494 -24.53 -1.65 -30.69
C THR A 494 -24.28 -0.42 -29.82
N THR A 495 -25.13 0.60 -29.95
CA THR A 495 -25.10 1.77 -29.06
C THR A 495 -25.32 1.38 -27.61
N ASP A 496 -26.09 0.33 -27.34
CA ASP A 496 -26.31 -0.19 -25.98
C ASP A 496 -25.05 -0.81 -25.38
N ASP A 497 -24.26 -1.56 -26.19
CA ASP A 497 -22.98 -2.11 -25.75
C ASP A 497 -22.02 -1.00 -25.35
N ILE A 498 -21.96 0.07 -26.15
CA ILE A 498 -21.14 1.26 -25.88
C ILE A 498 -21.63 1.95 -24.59
N SER A 499 -22.94 2.17 -24.46
CA SER A 499 -23.54 2.89 -23.33
C SER A 499 -23.33 2.12 -22.02
N ARG A 500 -23.57 0.81 -21.99
CA ARG A 500 -23.35 -0.03 -20.79
C ARG A 500 -21.92 0.01 -20.30
N LYS A 501 -20.93 0.04 -21.21
CA LYS A 501 -19.51 0.09 -20.83
C LYS A 501 -19.08 1.47 -20.35
N VAL A 502 -19.63 2.54 -20.95
CA VAL A 502 -19.34 3.94 -20.56
C VAL A 502 -20.00 4.29 -19.22
N VAL A 503 -21.25 3.84 -18.98
CA VAL A 503 -21.97 4.07 -17.72
C VAL A 503 -21.43 3.18 -16.61
N GLY A 504 -21.14 1.89 -16.87
CA GLY A 504 -20.54 0.97 -15.91
C GLY A 504 -19.11 1.34 -15.49
N GLY A 505 -18.40 2.15 -16.26
CA GLY A 505 -17.07 2.69 -15.92
C GLY A 505 -17.10 3.98 -15.07
N ARG A 506 -18.27 4.58 -14.82
CA ARG A 506 -18.43 5.81 -14.02
C ARG A 506 -18.85 5.60 -12.56
N SER A 507 -19.06 4.37 -12.11
CA SER A 507 -19.52 4.09 -10.75
C SER A 507 -18.40 3.72 -9.78
N ILE A 508 -17.18 4.24 -9.94
CA ILE A 508 -16.14 4.29 -8.89
C ILE A 508 -15.34 5.58 -9.09
N GLN A 509 -15.84 6.67 -8.57
CA GLN A 509 -15.08 7.85 -8.16
C GLN A 509 -15.47 8.23 -6.73
#